data_86dde3b02eb420088ae373ddc76c0085
#
_entry.id   86dde3b02eb420088ae373ddc76c0085
#
_cell.length_a   1.000
_cell.length_b   1.000
_cell.length_c   1.000
_cell.angle_alpha   90.00
_cell.angle_beta   90.00
_cell.angle_gamma   90.00
#
_symmetry.space_group_name_H-M   'P 1'
#
loop_
_entity.id
_entity.type
_entity.pdbx_description
1 polymer ?
#
loop_
_entity_poly.entity_id
_entity_poly.type
_entity_poly.pdbx_seq_one_letter_code
_entity_poly.pdbx_strand_id
1 'polypeptide(L)'
;MNSVVKMALLLTGLSGTAMAQQTQLTVPDNTPNRKERAASYALRAHLSTPGNRRNFEGTSHIEVRLSKQAALLIGFNRYAQVRARQNIDSVLRLFVTDYAQVRDSAVVGTSGLRFTYRLSATARVIDQRTTSPNFTSFQFSVGEPPALLKLRQDTLRVLWENPGQRTPYHQFAVYLLLNSIDDITQLLAEGGVNARLQTALDNVQSYKNHDLTNPKMAFNLVQTNQREYQFINPGLARSPFISLQPSLGVGLIRNQLAPSLSFSAEFIPSRYHTVGYSVNYLSTFFFQNPADGQAAVFRTDFLNIGLTFYYSKANNLEGDFSRVLAGFYAGIPVYRSGNQFAKDAIRLSGTIYQKGFLKIQPEIYMNGFFKQVYPGVRIGFGL
;
A
#
# COMPACT_ATOMS: atom_id res chain seq x y z
N MET A 1 -8.68 -4.40 55.25
CA MET A 1 -8.97 -4.82 53.86
C MET A 1 -8.47 -3.71 52.98
N ASN A 2 -7.36 -3.96 52.38
CA ASN A 2 -6.34 -2.97 52.01
C ASN A 2 -6.65 -2.14 50.76
N SER A 3 -6.19 -0.91 50.76
CA SER A 3 -6.29 0.10 49.68
C SER A 3 -5.88 -0.42 48.27
N VAL A 4 -5.05 -1.44 48.20
CA VAL A 4 -4.60 -2.09 46.94
C VAL A 4 -5.77 -2.81 46.26
N VAL A 5 -6.71 -3.41 46.98
CA VAL A 5 -7.88 -4.08 46.42
C VAL A 5 -8.90 -3.07 45.88
N LYS A 6 -8.97 -1.87 46.46
CA LYS A 6 -9.84 -0.80 45.96
C LYS A 6 -9.30 -0.19 44.64
N MET A 7 -7.99 -0.16 44.47
CA MET A 7 -7.39 0.35 43.23
C MET A 7 -7.49 -0.66 42.08
N ALA A 8 -7.47 -1.97 42.35
CA ALA A 8 -7.72 -3.00 41.35
C ALA A 8 -9.18 -3.01 40.87
N LEU A 9 -10.14 -2.71 41.75
CA LEU A 9 -11.56 -2.61 41.41
C LEU A 9 -11.92 -1.32 40.62
N LEU A 10 -11.14 -0.25 40.79
CA LEU A 10 -11.29 0.97 39.95
C LEU A 10 -10.77 0.79 38.54
N LEU A 11 -9.79 -0.11 38.33
CA LEU A 11 -9.28 -0.44 36.97
C LEU A 11 -10.21 -1.38 36.22
N THR A 12 -11.03 -2.18 36.89
CA THR A 12 -12.01 -3.07 36.23
C THR A 12 -13.33 -2.36 35.90
N GLY A 13 -13.63 -1.22 36.53
CA GLY A 13 -14.84 -0.42 36.27
C GLY A 13 -14.77 0.48 35.03
N LEU A 14 -13.58 0.69 34.42
CA LEU A 14 -13.39 1.50 33.24
C LEU A 14 -13.39 0.69 31.94
N SER A 15 -13.66 -0.62 32.00
CA SER A 15 -13.79 -1.48 30.82
C SER A 15 -15.19 -1.42 30.16
N GLY A 16 -16.06 -0.53 30.66
CA GLY A 16 -17.33 -0.24 30.02
C GLY A 16 -17.23 0.87 29.01
N THR A 17 -17.31 0.51 27.73
CA THR A 17 -17.70 1.39 26.62
C THR A 17 -16.76 2.55 26.22
N ALA A 18 -15.48 2.29 26.05
CA ALA A 18 -14.74 3.00 25.01
C ALA A 18 -14.58 2.05 23.81
N MET A 19 -15.67 1.72 23.14
CA MET A 19 -15.65 1.41 21.74
C MET A 19 -15.04 2.66 21.08
N ALA A 20 -13.73 2.63 20.83
CA ALA A 20 -13.15 3.48 19.82
C ALA A 20 -13.98 3.18 18.58
N GLN A 21 -14.93 4.03 18.26
CA GLN A 21 -15.47 4.13 16.93
C GLN A 21 -14.26 4.44 16.05
N GLN A 22 -13.56 3.36 15.61
CA GLN A 22 -13.03 3.39 14.26
C GLN A 22 -14.26 3.76 13.45
N THR A 23 -14.35 5.00 13.05
CA THR A 23 -15.16 5.40 11.92
C THR A 23 -14.48 4.73 10.72
N GLN A 24 -14.58 3.40 10.64
CA GLN A 24 -14.59 2.71 9.37
C GLN A 24 -15.78 3.36 8.68
N LEU A 25 -15.47 4.29 7.77
CA LEU A 25 -16.36 4.57 6.67
C LEU A 25 -16.68 3.18 6.10
N THR A 26 -17.78 2.61 6.54
CA THR A 26 -18.36 1.40 5.96
C THR A 26 -18.80 1.80 4.57
N VAL A 27 -17.84 1.76 3.64
CA VAL A 27 -18.15 1.63 2.23
C VAL A 27 -18.99 0.35 2.15
N PRO A 28 -20.22 0.39 1.57
CA PRO A 28 -21.03 -0.79 1.41
C PRO A 28 -20.15 -1.89 0.83
N ASP A 29 -20.23 -3.07 1.42
CA ASP A 29 -19.35 -4.20 1.13
C ASP A 29 -19.69 -4.83 -0.23
N ASN A 30 -19.52 -4.05 -1.31
CA ASN A 30 -19.49 -4.53 -2.68
C ASN A 30 -18.11 -5.15 -2.96
N THR A 31 -17.71 -6.08 -2.11
CA THR A 31 -16.49 -6.84 -2.35
C THR A 31 -16.70 -7.73 -3.58
N PRO A 32 -15.88 -7.57 -4.63
CA PRO A 32 -16.00 -8.41 -5.81
C PRO A 32 -15.87 -9.88 -5.44
N ASN A 33 -16.67 -10.73 -6.08
CA ASN A 33 -16.66 -12.17 -5.90
C ASN A 33 -15.20 -12.68 -6.02
N ARG A 34 -14.84 -13.71 -5.26
CA ARG A 34 -13.48 -14.29 -5.22
C ARG A 34 -12.93 -14.63 -6.62
N LYS A 35 -13.81 -15.04 -7.56
CA LYS A 35 -13.47 -15.32 -8.97
C LYS A 35 -13.11 -14.04 -9.75
N GLU A 36 -13.80 -12.94 -9.50
CA GLU A 36 -13.57 -11.66 -10.17
C GLU A 36 -12.28 -11.00 -9.64
N ARG A 37 -12.00 -11.14 -8.35
CA ARG A 37 -10.70 -10.76 -7.77
C ARG A 37 -9.56 -11.56 -8.41
N ALA A 38 -9.73 -12.87 -8.59
CA ALA A 38 -8.72 -13.73 -9.21
C ALA A 38 -8.46 -13.33 -10.67
N ALA A 39 -9.48 -12.98 -11.45
CA ALA A 39 -9.32 -12.52 -12.83
C ALA A 39 -8.60 -11.17 -12.93
N SER A 40 -8.97 -10.21 -12.07
CA SER A 40 -8.30 -8.90 -11.98
C SER A 40 -6.84 -9.04 -11.50
N TYR A 41 -6.57 -9.95 -10.57
CA TYR A 41 -5.20 -10.26 -10.12
C TYR A 41 -4.38 -10.99 -11.19
N ALA A 42 -4.99 -11.90 -11.95
CA ALA A 42 -4.32 -12.58 -13.05
C ALA A 42 -3.87 -11.59 -14.13
N LEU A 43 -4.74 -10.64 -14.50
CA LEU A 43 -4.40 -9.59 -15.46
C LEU A 43 -3.25 -8.71 -14.95
N ARG A 44 -3.27 -8.32 -13.66
CA ARG A 44 -2.17 -7.57 -13.02
C ARG A 44 -0.89 -8.40 -12.91
N ALA A 45 -0.99 -9.70 -12.65
CA ALA A 45 0.16 -10.59 -12.57
C ALA A 45 0.87 -10.73 -13.92
N HIS A 46 0.14 -10.63 -15.04
CA HIS A 46 0.74 -10.60 -16.39
C HIS A 46 1.52 -9.31 -16.66
N LEU A 47 1.13 -8.19 -16.04
CA LEU A 47 1.82 -6.91 -16.16
C LEU A 47 3.02 -6.79 -15.22
N SER A 48 3.03 -7.53 -14.12
CA SER A 48 4.12 -7.53 -13.14
C SER A 48 5.02 -8.74 -13.33
N THR A 49 6.19 -8.54 -13.92
CA THR A 49 7.28 -9.54 -13.85
C THR A 49 7.70 -9.73 -12.39
N PRO A 50 7.99 -10.97 -11.90
CA PRO A 50 8.30 -11.23 -10.49
C PRO A 50 9.47 -10.47 -9.87
N GLY A 51 10.19 -9.66 -10.60
CA GLY A 51 11.25 -8.79 -10.11
C GLY A 51 10.91 -7.29 -10.09
N ASN A 52 9.77 -6.86 -10.60
CA ASN A 52 9.54 -5.46 -10.94
C ASN A 52 8.19 -4.91 -10.43
N ARG A 53 7.71 -5.39 -9.27
CA ARG A 53 6.48 -4.88 -8.61
C ARG A 53 6.55 -3.36 -8.30
N ARG A 54 7.74 -2.75 -8.33
CA ARG A 54 7.97 -1.32 -8.07
C ARG A 54 7.69 -0.43 -9.28
N ASN A 55 7.46 -0.97 -10.47
CA ASN A 55 7.38 -0.21 -11.73
C ASN A 55 5.97 -0.14 -12.32
N PHE A 56 4.93 -0.49 -11.57
CA PHE A 56 3.57 -0.23 -12.01
C PHE A 56 3.27 1.25 -11.79
N GLU A 57 3.09 1.98 -12.88
CA GLU A 57 2.92 3.41 -12.82
C GLU A 57 1.52 3.77 -12.36
N GLY A 58 1.50 4.60 -11.32
CA GLY A 58 0.26 5.11 -10.79
C GLY A 58 -0.22 4.41 -9.52
N THR A 59 -0.97 5.16 -8.75
CA THR A 59 -1.63 4.71 -7.52
C THR A 59 -3.07 4.28 -7.75
N SER A 60 -3.59 4.58 -8.94
CA SER A 60 -4.96 4.33 -9.37
C SER A 60 -4.99 3.70 -10.75
N HIS A 61 -6.00 2.91 -11.04
CA HIS A 61 -6.11 2.20 -12.31
C HIS A 61 -7.56 2.18 -12.80
N ILE A 62 -7.71 2.27 -14.13
CA ILE A 62 -8.95 1.99 -14.84
C ILE A 62 -8.69 0.82 -15.76
N GLU A 63 -9.46 -0.25 -15.61
CA GLU A 63 -9.40 -1.44 -16.45
C GLU A 63 -10.67 -1.54 -17.28
N VAL A 64 -10.50 -1.60 -18.61
CA VAL A 64 -11.59 -1.72 -19.58
C VAL A 64 -11.37 -2.99 -20.39
N ARG A 65 -12.31 -3.92 -20.37
CA ARG A 65 -12.26 -5.12 -21.20
C ARG A 65 -12.68 -4.78 -22.63
N LEU A 66 -11.83 -5.10 -23.57
CA LEU A 66 -12.09 -4.89 -25.00
C LEU A 66 -12.68 -6.13 -25.65
N SER A 67 -12.19 -7.31 -25.25
CA SER A 67 -12.70 -8.62 -25.66
C SER A 67 -12.39 -9.66 -24.59
N LYS A 68 -12.62 -10.95 -24.87
CA LYS A 68 -12.21 -12.04 -23.98
C LYS A 68 -10.69 -12.09 -23.78
N GLN A 69 -9.92 -11.64 -24.77
CA GLN A 69 -8.46 -11.73 -24.82
C GLN A 69 -7.75 -10.36 -24.91
N ALA A 70 -8.50 -9.26 -24.89
CA ALA A 70 -7.96 -7.92 -24.97
C ALA A 70 -8.48 -7.02 -23.83
N ALA A 71 -7.60 -6.21 -23.26
CA ALA A 71 -7.94 -5.26 -22.23
C ALA A 71 -7.09 -4.00 -22.31
N LEU A 72 -7.69 -2.86 -21.97
CA LEU A 72 -7.04 -1.59 -21.76
C LEU A 72 -6.90 -1.35 -20.26
N LEU A 73 -5.69 -1.04 -19.78
CA LEU A 73 -5.43 -0.66 -18.43
C LEU A 73 -4.73 0.71 -18.39
N ILE A 74 -5.29 1.65 -17.64
CA ILE A 74 -4.74 2.99 -17.47
C ILE A 74 -4.26 3.14 -16.04
N GLY A 75 -2.96 3.37 -15.86
CA GLY A 75 -2.33 3.67 -14.59
C GLY A 75 -2.13 5.18 -14.43
N PHE A 76 -2.55 5.76 -13.31
CA PHE A 76 -2.45 7.19 -13.07
C PHE A 76 -2.27 7.51 -11.59
N ASN A 77 -1.78 8.72 -11.33
CA ASN A 77 -1.64 9.26 -9.99
C ASN A 77 -2.70 10.29 -9.63
N ARG A 78 -3.24 10.98 -10.62
CA ARG A 78 -4.31 11.96 -10.48
C ARG A 78 -5.31 11.76 -11.60
N TYR A 79 -6.58 11.77 -11.31
CA TYR A 79 -7.63 11.59 -12.31
C TYR A 79 -7.56 12.66 -13.43
N ALA A 80 -7.10 13.87 -13.11
CA ALA A 80 -6.85 14.91 -14.13
C ALA A 80 -5.89 14.46 -15.26
N GLN A 81 -4.98 13.50 -15.00
CA GLN A 81 -4.09 12.96 -16.02
C GLN A 81 -4.85 12.13 -17.05
N VAL A 82 -5.87 11.38 -16.61
CA VAL A 82 -6.76 10.61 -17.50
C VAL A 82 -7.58 11.57 -18.35
N ARG A 83 -8.19 12.59 -17.71
CA ARG A 83 -9.00 13.60 -18.42
C ARG A 83 -8.21 14.37 -19.51
N ALA A 84 -6.93 14.64 -19.25
CA ALA A 84 -6.06 15.32 -20.21
C ALA A 84 -5.63 14.42 -21.39
N ARG A 85 -5.80 13.09 -21.29
CA ARG A 85 -5.30 12.11 -22.28
C ARG A 85 -6.36 11.08 -22.65
N GLN A 86 -7.58 11.53 -22.92
CA GLN A 86 -8.70 10.63 -23.24
C GLN A 86 -8.63 10.05 -24.65
N ASN A 87 -7.94 10.71 -25.57
CA ASN A 87 -7.86 10.27 -26.97
C ASN A 87 -6.74 9.24 -27.15
N ILE A 88 -6.99 8.02 -26.70
CA ILE A 88 -6.07 6.89 -26.82
C ILE A 88 -6.00 6.41 -28.27
N ASP A 89 -7.11 6.43 -29.03
CA ASP A 89 -7.16 5.97 -30.41
C ASP A 89 -6.17 6.73 -31.31
N SER A 90 -6.01 8.04 -31.10
CA SER A 90 -5.01 8.81 -31.84
C SER A 90 -3.59 8.32 -31.56
N VAL A 91 -3.29 7.97 -30.34
CA VAL A 91 -1.98 7.43 -29.94
C VAL A 91 -1.75 6.05 -30.51
N LEU A 92 -2.78 5.21 -30.54
CA LEU A 92 -2.71 3.88 -31.16
C LEU A 92 -2.48 3.97 -32.68
N ARG A 93 -3.12 4.93 -33.38
CA ARG A 93 -2.84 5.18 -34.80
C ARG A 93 -1.41 5.61 -35.05
N LEU A 94 -0.88 6.52 -34.22
CA LEU A 94 0.53 6.91 -34.29
C LEU A 94 1.47 5.71 -34.08
N PHE A 95 1.17 4.88 -33.08
CA PHE A 95 1.94 3.67 -32.82
C PHE A 95 1.92 2.73 -34.05
N VAL A 96 0.75 2.46 -34.65
CA VAL A 96 0.63 1.58 -35.83
C VAL A 96 1.47 2.12 -36.97
N THR A 97 1.44 3.46 -37.22
CA THR A 97 2.24 4.10 -38.26
C THR A 97 3.73 3.96 -38.00
N ASP A 98 4.18 4.24 -36.78
CA ASP A 98 5.59 4.17 -36.41
C ASP A 98 6.08 2.71 -36.39
N TYR A 99 5.24 1.78 -35.91
CA TYR A 99 5.54 0.35 -35.86
C TYR A 99 5.71 -0.26 -37.26
N ALA A 100 4.90 0.17 -38.21
CA ALA A 100 5.03 -0.30 -39.59
C ALA A 100 6.40 -0.01 -40.20
N GLN A 101 7.10 1.03 -39.73
CA GLN A 101 8.44 1.41 -40.20
C GLN A 101 9.56 0.56 -39.58
N VAL A 102 9.34 0.01 -38.40
CA VAL A 102 10.36 -0.73 -37.63
C VAL A 102 10.03 -2.23 -37.50
N ARG A 103 8.91 -2.66 -38.08
CA ARG A 103 8.47 -4.05 -38.04
C ARG A 103 9.45 -4.95 -38.75
N ASP A 104 10.07 -5.87 -38.05
CA ASP A 104 10.85 -6.94 -38.62
C ASP A 104 9.90 -8.12 -38.94
N SER A 105 9.84 -8.48 -40.24
CA SER A 105 8.97 -9.57 -40.73
C SER A 105 9.35 -10.95 -40.20
N ALA A 106 10.54 -11.08 -39.61
CA ALA A 106 11.08 -12.34 -39.12
C ALA A 106 10.53 -12.79 -37.73
N VAL A 107 9.82 -11.91 -36.97
CA VAL A 107 9.33 -12.23 -35.64
C VAL A 107 7.88 -12.70 -35.68
N VAL A 108 7.59 -13.76 -36.41
CA VAL A 108 6.32 -14.49 -36.34
C VAL A 108 6.53 -15.70 -35.46
N GLY A 109 6.04 -15.63 -34.20
CA GLY A 109 6.24 -16.72 -33.28
C GLY A 109 5.25 -16.69 -32.10
N THR A 110 5.25 -17.77 -31.35
CA THR A 110 4.49 -17.99 -30.11
C THR A 110 4.97 -17.16 -28.94
N SER A 111 6.03 -16.36 -29.14
CA SER A 111 6.58 -15.45 -28.13
C SER A 111 5.66 -14.28 -27.87
N GLY A 112 5.51 -13.92 -26.59
CA GLY A 112 4.84 -12.68 -26.22
C GLY A 112 5.74 -11.49 -26.51
N LEU A 113 5.21 -10.49 -27.24
CA LEU A 113 5.90 -9.26 -27.56
C LEU A 113 5.52 -8.18 -26.55
N ARG A 114 6.51 -7.42 -26.09
CA ARG A 114 6.31 -6.26 -25.23
C ARG A 114 6.87 -5.04 -25.91
N PHE A 115 5.99 -4.10 -26.19
CA PHE A 115 6.34 -2.81 -26.74
C PHE A 115 6.22 -1.74 -25.67
N THR A 116 7.23 -0.87 -25.58
CA THR A 116 7.14 0.36 -24.80
C THR A 116 7.24 1.53 -25.78
N TYR A 117 6.13 2.23 -25.96
CA TYR A 117 6.02 3.40 -26.82
C TYR A 117 6.13 4.66 -25.97
N ARG A 118 7.26 5.35 -26.07
CA ARG A 118 7.52 6.59 -25.33
C ARG A 118 7.24 7.79 -26.20
N LEU A 119 6.38 8.67 -25.70
CA LEU A 119 5.97 9.90 -26.35
C LEU A 119 6.55 11.09 -25.60
N SER A 120 7.38 11.86 -26.24
CA SER A 120 7.86 13.17 -25.77
C SER A 120 7.45 14.27 -26.73
N ALA A 121 7.69 15.54 -26.35
CA ALA A 121 7.41 16.68 -27.22
C ALA A 121 8.24 16.67 -28.51
N THR A 122 9.42 16.03 -28.50
CA THR A 122 10.41 16.08 -29.60
C THR A 122 10.67 14.75 -30.28
N ALA A 123 10.26 13.63 -29.63
CA ALA A 123 10.60 12.30 -30.15
C ALA A 123 9.54 11.26 -29.78
N ARG A 124 9.42 10.24 -30.62
CA ARG A 124 8.66 9.02 -30.37
C ARG A 124 9.62 7.84 -30.48
N VAL A 125 9.61 6.97 -29.48
CA VAL A 125 10.54 5.83 -29.39
C VAL A 125 9.76 4.56 -29.14
N ILE A 126 10.04 3.51 -29.90
CA ILE A 126 9.50 2.16 -29.70
C ILE A 126 10.63 1.27 -29.19
N ASP A 127 10.48 0.74 -27.97
CA ASP A 127 11.33 -0.34 -27.47
C ASP A 127 10.56 -1.65 -27.56
N GLN A 128 11.14 -2.64 -28.22
CA GLN A 128 10.57 -3.99 -28.33
C GLN A 128 11.36 -4.97 -27.48
N ARG A 129 10.64 -5.81 -26.76
CA ARG A 129 11.21 -6.94 -26.01
C ARG A 129 10.42 -8.20 -26.31
N THR A 130 11.11 -9.28 -26.60
CA THR A 130 10.52 -10.59 -26.83
C THR A 130 10.62 -11.42 -25.54
N THR A 131 9.54 -12.10 -25.18
CA THR A 131 9.51 -13.01 -24.06
C THR A 131 9.17 -14.40 -24.59
N SER A 132 10.18 -15.27 -24.69
CA SER A 132 9.97 -16.64 -25.11
C SER A 132 9.18 -17.42 -24.02
N PRO A 133 8.25 -18.29 -24.41
CA PRO A 133 7.60 -19.18 -23.47
C PRO A 133 8.61 -20.23 -22.97
N ASN A 134 8.47 -20.66 -21.72
CA ASN A 134 9.31 -21.71 -21.16
C ASN A 134 9.00 -23.12 -21.73
N PHE A 135 7.87 -23.24 -22.42
CA PHE A 135 7.40 -24.46 -23.06
C PHE A 135 6.55 -24.11 -24.29
N THR A 136 6.45 -25.05 -25.21
CA THR A 136 5.67 -24.93 -26.44
C THR A 136 4.37 -25.70 -26.27
N SER A 137 3.24 -25.11 -26.61
CA SER A 137 1.92 -25.76 -26.58
C SER A 137 1.33 -25.84 -27.97
N PHE A 138 0.68 -26.96 -28.25
CA PHE A 138 -0.01 -27.20 -29.53
C PHE A 138 -1.50 -27.47 -29.27
N GLN A 139 -2.32 -26.95 -30.17
CA GLN A 139 -3.73 -27.32 -30.25
C GLN A 139 -3.88 -28.36 -31.36
N PHE A 140 -4.60 -29.42 -31.04
CA PHE A 140 -4.93 -30.48 -31.98
C PHE A 140 -6.41 -30.44 -32.31
N SER A 141 -6.73 -30.31 -33.59
CA SER A 141 -8.11 -30.42 -34.12
C SER A 141 -8.17 -31.65 -35.04
N VAL A 142 -9.31 -32.34 -35.02
CA VAL A 142 -9.48 -33.53 -35.86
C VAL A 142 -9.48 -33.13 -37.32
N GLY A 143 -8.54 -33.69 -38.09
CA GLY A 143 -8.41 -33.41 -39.54
C GLY A 143 -7.55 -32.20 -39.87
N GLU A 144 -6.96 -31.52 -38.90
CA GLU A 144 -6.07 -30.38 -39.10
C GLU A 144 -4.64 -30.67 -38.55
N PRO A 145 -3.60 -30.06 -39.15
CA PRO A 145 -2.25 -30.16 -38.61
C PRO A 145 -2.19 -29.49 -37.23
N PRO A 146 -1.27 -29.93 -36.34
CA PRO A 146 -1.08 -29.30 -35.04
C PRO A 146 -0.79 -27.81 -35.18
N ALA A 147 -1.63 -26.98 -34.56
CA ALA A 147 -1.44 -25.54 -34.52
C ALA A 147 -0.64 -25.14 -33.28
N LEU A 148 0.38 -24.31 -33.48
CA LEU A 148 1.20 -23.80 -32.39
C LEU A 148 0.42 -22.74 -31.61
N LEU A 149 0.27 -22.94 -30.31
CA LEU A 149 -0.56 -22.09 -29.45
C LEU A 149 0.28 -20.95 -28.83
N LYS A 150 -0.16 -19.72 -29.05
CA LYS A 150 0.46 -18.56 -28.41
C LYS A 150 -0.01 -18.46 -26.96
N LEU A 151 0.90 -18.67 -26.01
CA LEU A 151 0.61 -18.73 -24.58
C LEU A 151 0.68 -17.40 -23.85
N ARG A 152 1.26 -16.38 -24.48
CA ARG A 152 1.45 -15.06 -23.88
C ARG A 152 0.85 -13.99 -24.74
N GLN A 153 0.10 -13.09 -24.12
CA GLN A 153 -0.44 -11.90 -24.78
C GLN A 153 0.69 -10.92 -25.12
N ASP A 154 0.50 -10.20 -26.20
CA ASP A 154 1.30 -9.02 -26.50
C ASP A 154 0.87 -7.86 -25.62
N THR A 155 1.83 -7.02 -25.28
CA THR A 155 1.59 -5.86 -24.44
C THR A 155 2.16 -4.62 -25.09
N LEU A 156 1.31 -3.63 -25.35
CA LEU A 156 1.74 -2.28 -25.69
C LEU A 156 1.62 -1.42 -24.42
N ARG A 157 2.74 -0.82 -24.01
CA ARG A 157 2.83 0.17 -22.94
C ARG A 157 3.11 1.53 -23.55
N VAL A 158 2.22 2.48 -23.35
CA VAL A 158 2.40 3.86 -23.79
C VAL A 158 2.75 4.74 -22.60
N LEU A 159 3.82 5.50 -22.73
CA LEU A 159 4.31 6.43 -21.73
C LEU A 159 4.41 7.84 -22.29
N TRP A 160 4.01 8.83 -21.52
CA TRP A 160 4.20 10.25 -21.83
C TRP A 160 5.34 10.81 -21.00
N GLU A 161 6.42 11.18 -21.65
CA GLU A 161 7.60 11.77 -21.03
C GLU A 161 7.49 13.30 -21.09
N ASN A 162 7.43 13.93 -19.92
CA ASN A 162 7.55 15.39 -19.82
C ASN A 162 9.00 15.74 -19.50
N PRO A 163 9.70 16.52 -20.35
CA PRO A 163 11.04 16.98 -20.06
C PRO A 163 11.04 17.79 -18.75
N GLY A 164 11.91 17.40 -17.81
CA GLY A 164 12.05 18.05 -16.50
C GLY A 164 11.25 17.43 -15.35
N GLN A 165 10.34 16.49 -15.59
CA GLN A 165 9.58 15.84 -14.52
C GLN A 165 10.02 14.38 -14.31
N ARG A 166 11.09 14.18 -13.54
CA ARG A 166 11.61 12.83 -13.21
C ARG A 166 10.99 12.20 -11.97
N THR A 167 9.94 12.79 -11.39
CA THR A 167 9.37 12.28 -10.15
C THR A 167 8.31 11.21 -10.41
N PRO A 168 8.25 10.14 -9.62
CA PRO A 168 7.27 9.05 -9.75
C PRO A 168 5.81 9.52 -9.59
N TYR A 169 5.59 10.73 -9.06
CA TYR A 169 4.25 11.31 -8.85
C TYR A 169 3.56 11.81 -10.12
N HIS A 170 4.27 11.87 -11.27
CA HIS A 170 3.71 12.34 -12.54
C HIS A 170 3.53 11.23 -13.58
N GLN A 171 3.71 10.00 -13.16
CA GLN A 171 3.59 8.87 -14.06
C GLN A 171 2.13 8.65 -14.48
N PHE A 172 1.94 8.54 -15.77
CA PHE A 172 0.71 8.14 -16.42
C PHE A 172 1.09 7.15 -17.53
N ALA A 173 0.45 5.99 -17.52
CA ALA A 173 0.74 4.94 -18.48
C ALA A 173 -0.54 4.29 -18.98
N VAL A 174 -0.55 3.94 -20.24
CA VAL A 174 -1.60 3.13 -20.85
C VAL A 174 -1.01 1.80 -21.26
N TYR A 175 -1.65 0.72 -20.88
CA TYR A 175 -1.30 -0.63 -21.27
C TYR A 175 -2.44 -1.20 -22.10
N LEU A 176 -2.10 -1.71 -23.25
CA LEU A 176 -3.02 -2.48 -24.09
C LEU A 176 -2.52 -3.93 -24.12
N LEU A 177 -3.34 -4.84 -23.69
CA LEU A 177 -3.11 -6.27 -23.69
C LEU A 177 -3.88 -6.87 -24.85
N LEU A 178 -3.21 -7.60 -25.72
CA LEU A 178 -3.78 -8.14 -26.95
C LEU A 178 -3.31 -9.57 -27.18
N ASN A 179 -4.04 -10.33 -27.94
CA ASN A 179 -3.52 -11.62 -28.41
C ASN A 179 -2.35 -11.41 -29.40
N SER A 180 -2.49 -10.47 -30.34
CA SER A 180 -1.43 -10.00 -31.20
C SER A 180 -1.38 -8.48 -31.24
N ILE A 181 -0.17 -7.92 -31.39
CA ILE A 181 -0.01 -6.46 -31.55
C ILE A 181 -0.69 -5.96 -32.83
N ASP A 182 -0.80 -6.80 -33.85
CA ASP A 182 -1.46 -6.51 -35.11
C ASP A 182 -2.97 -6.32 -34.96
N ASP A 183 -3.57 -6.86 -33.89
CA ASP A 183 -4.98 -6.70 -33.58
C ASP A 183 -5.37 -5.23 -33.31
N ILE A 184 -4.38 -4.34 -33.06
CA ILE A 184 -4.63 -2.90 -32.87
C ILE A 184 -5.30 -2.30 -34.10
N THR A 185 -4.88 -2.69 -35.32
CA THR A 185 -5.46 -2.17 -36.56
C THR A 185 -6.94 -2.56 -36.67
N GLN A 186 -7.27 -3.80 -36.38
CA GLN A 186 -8.65 -4.26 -36.33
C GLN A 186 -9.46 -3.56 -35.26
N LEU A 187 -8.91 -3.43 -34.04
CA LEU A 187 -9.54 -2.74 -32.92
C LEU A 187 -9.88 -1.28 -33.27
N LEU A 188 -9.00 -0.58 -33.98
CA LEU A 188 -9.24 0.79 -34.45
C LEU A 188 -10.30 0.85 -35.54
N ALA A 189 -10.38 -0.15 -36.43
CA ALA A 189 -11.43 -0.27 -37.44
C ALA A 189 -12.80 -0.57 -36.84
N GLU A 190 -12.87 -1.31 -35.75
CA GLU A 190 -14.09 -1.64 -35.01
C GLU A 190 -14.60 -0.51 -34.08
N GLY A 191 -14.03 0.71 -34.18
CA GLY A 191 -14.44 1.88 -33.42
C GLY A 191 -13.48 2.28 -32.29
N GLY A 192 -12.38 1.58 -32.13
CA GLY A 192 -11.32 1.91 -31.18
C GLY A 192 -11.63 1.65 -29.72
N VAL A 193 -10.89 2.32 -28.84
CA VAL A 193 -11.02 2.15 -27.38
C VAL A 193 -11.67 3.36 -26.70
N ASN A 194 -11.72 4.52 -27.37
CA ASN A 194 -12.17 5.78 -26.76
C ASN A 194 -13.61 5.73 -26.27
N ALA A 195 -14.53 5.13 -27.05
CA ALA A 195 -15.95 5.02 -26.66
C ALA A 195 -16.12 4.19 -25.38
N ARG A 196 -15.37 3.08 -25.26
CA ARG A 196 -15.42 2.22 -24.07
C ARG A 196 -14.75 2.91 -22.87
N LEU A 197 -13.65 3.63 -23.11
CA LEU A 197 -13.04 4.45 -22.08
C LEU A 197 -13.99 5.54 -21.60
N GLN A 198 -14.71 6.22 -22.50
CA GLN A 198 -15.69 7.24 -22.12
C GLN A 198 -16.77 6.67 -21.20
N THR A 199 -17.30 5.48 -21.50
CA THR A 199 -18.25 4.80 -20.60
C THR A 199 -17.68 4.56 -19.20
N ALA A 200 -16.39 4.20 -19.10
CA ALA A 200 -15.71 4.08 -17.81
C ALA A 200 -15.58 5.43 -17.09
N LEU A 201 -15.27 6.50 -17.82
CA LEU A 201 -15.14 7.84 -17.26
C LEU A 201 -16.48 8.40 -16.78
N ASP A 202 -17.56 8.10 -17.47
CA ASP A 202 -18.93 8.50 -17.07
C ASP A 202 -19.32 7.81 -15.74
N ASN A 203 -18.90 6.54 -15.55
CA ASN A 203 -19.03 5.85 -14.25
C ASN A 203 -18.24 6.53 -13.15
N VAL A 204 -17.04 7.04 -13.43
CA VAL A 204 -16.27 7.81 -12.45
C VAL A 204 -17.00 9.08 -12.06
N GLN A 205 -17.57 9.81 -13.01
CA GLN A 205 -18.29 11.06 -12.75
C GLN A 205 -19.60 10.83 -11.99
N SER A 206 -20.27 9.72 -12.21
CA SER A 206 -21.53 9.37 -11.55
C SER A 206 -21.38 8.85 -10.12
N TYR A 207 -20.15 8.58 -9.66
CA TYR A 207 -19.90 8.06 -8.32
C TYR A 207 -20.18 9.10 -7.23
N LYS A 208 -21.18 8.85 -6.38
CA LYS A 208 -21.70 9.84 -5.43
C LYS A 208 -21.05 9.82 -4.04
N ASN A 209 -20.35 8.74 -3.68
CA ASN A 209 -19.86 8.56 -2.31
C ASN A 209 -18.63 9.41 -1.98
N HIS A 210 -17.80 9.68 -2.97
CA HIS A 210 -16.59 10.49 -2.83
C HIS A 210 -16.32 11.27 -4.10
N ASP A 211 -15.70 12.44 -3.98
CA ASP A 211 -15.17 13.18 -5.12
C ASP A 211 -13.90 12.47 -5.65
N LEU A 212 -14.09 11.60 -6.63
CA LEU A 212 -13.00 10.86 -7.27
C LEU A 212 -12.11 11.76 -8.15
N THR A 213 -12.51 12.99 -8.43
CA THR A 213 -11.70 13.98 -9.13
C THR A 213 -10.70 14.67 -8.21
N ASN A 214 -10.86 14.54 -6.90
CA ASN A 214 -9.93 15.09 -5.93
C ASN A 214 -8.52 14.51 -6.17
N PRO A 215 -7.48 15.36 -6.29
CA PRO A 215 -6.10 14.88 -6.57
C PRO A 215 -5.51 13.98 -5.50
N LYS A 216 -6.11 13.92 -4.32
CA LYS A 216 -5.70 13.03 -3.22
C LYS A 216 -6.39 11.66 -3.27
N MET A 217 -7.43 11.50 -4.06
CA MET A 217 -8.15 10.25 -4.20
C MET A 217 -7.36 9.23 -5.02
N ALA A 218 -7.41 7.99 -4.57
CA ALA A 218 -6.98 6.84 -5.35
C ALA A 218 -8.14 5.85 -5.45
N PHE A 219 -8.28 5.22 -6.59
CA PHE A 219 -9.30 4.22 -6.84
C PHE A 219 -8.87 3.28 -7.96
N ASN A 220 -9.45 2.10 -7.95
CA ASN A 220 -9.36 1.18 -9.07
C ASN A 220 -10.78 0.97 -9.59
N LEU A 221 -10.95 1.20 -10.88
CA LEU A 221 -12.19 0.94 -11.60
C LEU A 221 -11.97 -0.26 -12.51
N VAL A 222 -12.75 -1.30 -12.32
CA VAL A 222 -12.65 -2.53 -13.12
C VAL A 222 -13.97 -2.82 -13.76
N GLN A 223 -13.95 -3.10 -15.06
CA GLN A 223 -15.11 -3.55 -15.79
C GLN A 223 -15.40 -5.01 -15.45
N THR A 224 -16.57 -5.28 -14.85
CA THR A 224 -17.00 -6.63 -14.50
C THR A 224 -17.77 -7.30 -15.63
N ASN A 225 -18.68 -6.56 -16.26
CA ASN A 225 -19.48 -6.98 -17.41
C ASN A 225 -19.43 -5.92 -18.51
N GLN A 226 -20.05 -6.15 -19.67
CA GLN A 226 -19.96 -5.23 -20.81
C GLN A 226 -20.35 -3.77 -20.52
N ARG A 227 -21.19 -3.52 -19.49
CA ARG A 227 -21.66 -2.18 -19.12
C ARG A 227 -21.47 -1.84 -17.64
N GLU A 228 -20.99 -2.78 -16.85
CA GLU A 228 -20.86 -2.60 -15.40
C GLU A 228 -19.41 -2.37 -15.01
N TYR A 229 -19.20 -1.34 -14.21
CA TYR A 229 -17.92 -0.99 -13.64
C TYR A 229 -18.00 -1.03 -12.12
N GLN A 230 -16.99 -1.57 -11.49
CA GLN A 230 -16.90 -1.68 -10.05
C GLN A 230 -15.68 -0.90 -9.53
N PHE A 231 -15.92 -0.07 -8.51
CA PHE A 231 -14.85 0.57 -7.77
C PHE A 231 -14.26 -0.38 -6.74
N ILE A 232 -12.94 -0.47 -6.73
CA ILE A 232 -12.18 -1.25 -5.76
C ILE A 232 -11.37 -0.28 -4.91
N ASN A 233 -11.63 -0.31 -3.58
CA ASN A 233 -10.91 0.48 -2.58
C ASN A 233 -10.78 1.99 -2.90
N PRO A 234 -11.86 2.70 -3.25
CA PRO A 234 -11.78 4.15 -3.41
C PRO A 234 -11.48 4.80 -2.05
N GLY A 235 -10.61 5.78 -2.03
CA GLY A 235 -10.29 6.48 -0.79
C GLY A 235 -9.20 7.52 -0.92
N LEU A 236 -9.01 8.33 0.13
CA LEU A 236 -8.00 9.39 0.20
C LEU A 236 -6.60 8.80 0.42
N ALA A 237 -6.06 8.15 -0.59
CA ALA A 237 -4.81 7.40 -0.51
C ALA A 237 -3.57 8.26 -0.30
N ARG A 238 -3.61 9.54 -0.69
CA ARG A 238 -2.48 10.47 -0.59
C ARG A 238 -2.62 11.47 0.53
N SER A 239 -3.71 11.41 1.30
CA SER A 239 -3.84 12.24 2.47
C SER A 239 -3.02 11.67 3.60
N PRO A 240 -2.25 12.49 4.30
CA PRO A 240 -1.67 12.10 5.56
C PRO A 240 -2.81 11.84 6.56
N PHE A 241 -2.57 10.94 7.48
CA PHE A 241 -3.46 10.68 8.60
C PHE A 241 -2.67 10.50 9.89
N ILE A 242 -3.34 10.71 11.01
CA ILE A 242 -2.77 10.48 12.33
C ILE A 242 -3.48 9.29 12.94
N SER A 243 -2.71 8.32 13.42
CA SER A 243 -3.19 7.19 14.21
C SER A 243 -2.93 7.49 15.69
N LEU A 244 -3.95 7.34 16.51
CA LEU A 244 -3.86 7.48 17.97
C LEU A 244 -4.00 6.10 18.61
N GLN A 245 -3.05 5.72 19.45
CA GLN A 245 -2.97 4.38 20.04
C GLN A 245 -2.70 4.47 21.53
N PRO A 246 -3.74 4.44 22.37
CA PRO A 246 -3.58 4.20 23.80
C PRO A 246 -3.18 2.74 24.04
N SER A 247 -2.35 2.48 25.04
CA SER A 247 -2.00 1.12 25.42
C SER A 247 -1.65 0.98 26.91
N LEU A 248 -1.90 -0.22 27.43
CA LEU A 248 -1.48 -0.69 28.73
C LEU A 248 -0.29 -1.63 28.53
N GLY A 249 0.62 -1.70 29.49
CA GLY A 249 1.74 -2.61 29.37
C GLY A 249 2.39 -2.96 30.71
N VAL A 250 3.24 -3.98 30.64
CA VAL A 250 4.11 -4.37 31.76
C VAL A 250 5.52 -4.49 31.22
N GLY A 251 6.45 -3.77 31.85
CA GLY A 251 7.87 -3.85 31.57
C GLY A 251 8.61 -4.63 32.65
N LEU A 252 9.67 -5.33 32.27
CA LEU A 252 10.69 -5.84 33.16
C LEU A 252 11.93 -4.94 33.01
N ILE A 253 12.22 -4.15 34.04
CA ILE A 253 13.31 -3.15 34.03
C ILE A 253 14.13 -3.35 35.31
N ARG A 254 15.43 -3.59 35.21
CA ARG A 254 16.30 -3.89 36.37
C ARG A 254 15.73 -4.96 37.29
N ASN A 255 15.20 -6.04 36.73
CA ASN A 255 14.54 -7.14 37.44
C ASN A 255 13.28 -6.73 38.26
N GLN A 256 12.71 -5.56 38.02
CA GLN A 256 11.47 -5.09 38.62
C GLN A 256 10.36 -5.08 37.57
N LEU A 257 9.19 -5.60 37.95
CA LEU A 257 7.98 -5.46 37.12
C LEU A 257 7.46 -4.03 37.24
N ALA A 258 7.28 -3.41 36.10
CA ALA A 258 6.89 -2.01 35.99
C ALA A 258 5.67 -1.87 35.07
N PRO A 259 4.45 -1.86 35.62
CA PRO A 259 3.23 -1.53 34.87
C PRO A 259 3.38 -0.17 34.20
N SER A 260 2.71 -0.01 33.06
CA SER A 260 2.81 1.21 32.29
C SER A 260 1.55 1.55 31.53
N LEU A 261 1.37 2.85 31.32
CA LEU A 261 0.38 3.43 30.42
C LEU A 261 1.13 4.14 29.30
N SER A 262 0.69 3.97 28.07
CA SER A 262 1.25 4.76 26.98
C SER A 262 0.17 5.30 26.05
N PHE A 263 0.51 6.43 25.43
CA PHE A 263 -0.29 7.05 24.39
C PHE A 263 0.63 7.43 23.25
N SER A 264 0.36 6.87 22.07
CA SER A 264 1.13 7.13 20.86
C SER A 264 0.28 7.90 19.86
N ALA A 265 0.86 8.94 19.29
CA ALA A 265 0.35 9.62 18.12
C ALA A 265 1.33 9.37 16.96
N GLU A 266 0.84 8.80 15.87
CA GLU A 266 1.67 8.46 14.72
C GLU A 266 1.15 9.14 13.46
N PHE A 267 2.02 9.91 12.82
CA PHE A 267 1.77 10.56 11.54
C PHE A 267 2.21 9.65 10.39
N ILE A 268 1.28 9.31 9.54
CA ILE A 268 1.49 8.50 8.34
C ILE A 268 1.22 9.38 7.11
N PRO A 269 2.25 9.65 6.27
CA PRO A 269 2.13 10.59 5.15
C PRO A 269 1.13 10.17 4.09
N SER A 270 0.94 8.88 3.88
CA SER A 270 -0.08 8.33 2.98
C SER A 270 -0.24 6.82 3.16
N ARG A 271 -1.33 6.23 2.65
CA ARG A 271 -1.55 4.78 2.66
C ARG A 271 -0.45 3.97 1.95
N TYR A 272 0.27 4.60 1.03
CA TYR A 272 1.33 3.94 0.25
C TYR A 272 2.71 4.07 0.89
N HIS A 273 2.82 4.80 2.00
CA HIS A 273 4.03 4.84 2.79
C HIS A 273 4.02 3.73 3.84
N THR A 274 5.13 3.05 3.95
CA THR A 274 5.35 2.02 4.95
C THR A 274 6.09 2.54 6.18
N VAL A 275 6.27 3.85 6.27
CA VAL A 275 6.96 4.52 7.39
C VAL A 275 6.00 5.50 8.05
N GLY A 276 5.85 5.35 9.37
CA GLY A 276 5.14 6.28 10.26
C GLY A 276 6.12 7.02 11.17
N TYR A 277 5.80 8.27 11.48
CA TYR A 277 6.55 9.12 12.42
C TYR A 277 5.75 9.21 13.71
N SER A 278 6.32 8.76 14.81
CA SER A 278 5.59 8.62 16.08
C SER A 278 6.13 9.51 17.17
N VAL A 279 5.19 10.03 17.97
CA VAL A 279 5.45 10.61 19.28
C VAL A 279 4.69 9.76 20.29
N ASN A 280 5.38 9.31 21.32
CA ASN A 280 4.81 8.44 22.34
C ASN A 280 5.08 8.99 23.73
N TYR A 281 4.04 9.11 24.54
CA TYR A 281 4.11 9.39 25.96
C TYR A 281 3.94 8.09 26.74
N LEU A 282 4.89 7.76 27.60
CA LEU A 282 4.94 6.52 28.36
C LEU A 282 5.09 6.82 29.86
N SER A 283 4.08 6.46 30.65
CA SER A 283 4.15 6.47 32.12
C SER A 283 4.48 5.08 32.64
N THR A 284 5.53 4.95 33.42
CA THR A 284 5.99 3.69 34.03
C THR A 284 5.94 3.80 35.54
N PHE A 285 5.35 2.80 36.22
CA PHE A 285 5.14 2.78 37.65
C PHE A 285 6.03 1.72 38.31
N PHE A 286 6.70 2.11 39.39
CA PHE A 286 7.56 1.23 40.20
C PHE A 286 7.01 1.15 41.60
N PHE A 287 6.97 -0.06 42.14
CA PHE A 287 6.47 -0.34 43.47
C PHE A 287 7.66 -0.73 44.36
N GLN A 288 7.86 -0.03 45.44
CA GLN A 288 8.84 -0.38 46.44
C GLN A 288 8.12 -0.62 47.79
N ASN A 289 8.53 -1.67 48.45
CA ASN A 289 8.12 -1.92 49.81
C ASN A 289 9.25 -1.45 50.75
N PRO A 290 9.19 -0.23 51.27
CA PRO A 290 10.16 0.22 52.23
C PRO A 290 10.00 -0.57 53.53
N ALA A 291 11.06 -0.62 54.36
CA ALA A 291 11.10 -1.36 55.62
C ALA A 291 9.98 -0.95 56.61
N ASP A 292 9.41 0.23 56.43
CA ASP A 292 8.37 0.79 57.29
C ASP A 292 6.94 0.37 56.92
N GLY A 293 6.76 -0.60 56.02
CA GLY A 293 5.45 -1.19 55.69
C GLY A 293 4.52 -0.33 54.83
N GLN A 294 4.88 0.88 54.45
CA GLN A 294 4.09 1.71 53.52
C GLN A 294 4.57 1.50 52.10
N ALA A 295 3.72 0.92 51.25
CA ALA A 295 4.05 0.76 49.82
C ALA A 295 4.21 2.13 49.15
N ALA A 296 5.40 2.44 48.64
CA ALA A 296 5.66 3.63 47.85
C ALA A 296 5.54 3.34 46.38
N VAL A 297 4.84 4.22 45.65
CA VAL A 297 4.69 4.14 44.20
C VAL A 297 5.48 5.30 43.56
N PHE A 298 6.42 4.96 42.73
CA PHE A 298 7.20 5.91 41.98
C PHE A 298 6.78 5.87 40.50
N ARG A 299 6.75 7.03 39.87
CA ARG A 299 6.34 7.19 38.48
C ARG A 299 7.42 7.89 37.69
N THR A 300 7.71 7.37 36.49
CA THR A 300 8.57 8.06 35.53
C THR A 300 7.87 8.09 34.18
N ASP A 301 7.79 9.28 33.62
CA ASP A 301 7.19 9.51 32.32
C ASP A 301 8.29 9.83 31.29
N PHE A 302 8.25 9.13 30.17
CA PHE A 302 9.11 9.36 29.03
C PHE A 302 8.33 9.94 27.87
N LEU A 303 8.88 10.96 27.24
CA LEU A 303 8.47 11.41 25.92
C LEU A 303 9.42 10.80 24.88
N ASN A 304 8.88 10.02 23.98
CA ASN A 304 9.63 9.31 22.96
C ASN A 304 9.24 9.81 21.59
N ILE A 305 10.22 9.90 20.68
CA ILE A 305 10.03 10.10 19.25
C ILE A 305 10.58 8.90 18.50
N GLY A 306 10.01 8.57 17.35
CA GLY A 306 10.45 7.38 16.65
C GLY A 306 9.87 7.20 15.25
N LEU A 307 10.30 6.11 14.65
CA LEU A 307 9.87 5.65 13.34
C LEU A 307 9.29 4.24 13.47
N THR A 308 8.18 4.02 12.80
CA THR A 308 7.56 2.71 12.68
C THR A 308 7.57 2.28 11.22
N PHE A 309 8.04 1.08 10.95
CA PHE A 309 8.07 0.49 9.62
C PHE A 309 6.98 -0.58 9.54
N TYR A 310 6.18 -0.53 8.49
CA TYR A 310 5.06 -1.43 8.25
C TYR A 310 5.33 -2.39 7.11
N TYR A 311 4.70 -3.55 7.14
CA TYR A 311 4.66 -4.43 5.97
C TYR A 311 3.84 -3.80 4.86
N SER A 312 4.18 -4.11 3.61
CA SER A 312 3.29 -3.83 2.47
C SER A 312 2.30 -4.97 2.31
N LYS A 313 1.07 -4.66 1.94
CA LYS A 313 0.08 -5.68 1.55
C LYS A 313 0.58 -6.39 0.29
N ALA A 314 0.52 -7.72 0.28
CA ALA A 314 1.12 -8.55 -0.78
C ALA A 314 0.61 -8.22 -2.20
N ASN A 315 -0.60 -7.70 -2.32
CA ASN A 315 -1.28 -7.45 -3.59
C ASN A 315 -1.54 -5.97 -3.89
N ASN A 316 -1.14 -5.08 -2.99
CA ASN A 316 -1.31 -3.64 -3.12
C ASN A 316 0.00 -2.96 -2.74
N LEU A 317 0.27 -1.78 -3.31
CA LEU A 317 1.35 -0.92 -2.86
C LEU A 317 1.05 -0.25 -1.49
N GLU A 318 -0.08 -0.56 -0.90
CA GLU A 318 -0.52 -0.02 0.40
C GLU A 318 0.26 -0.63 1.55
N GLY A 319 0.55 0.18 2.57
CA GLY A 319 1.06 -0.27 3.85
C GLY A 319 0.01 -1.10 4.60
N ASP A 320 0.44 -2.18 5.22
CA ASP A 320 -0.38 -2.94 6.16
C ASP A 320 -0.14 -2.40 7.58
N PHE A 321 -0.92 -1.39 7.97
CA PHE A 321 -0.78 -0.73 9.27
C PHE A 321 -1.20 -1.60 10.47
N SER A 322 -1.75 -2.79 10.21
CA SER A 322 -2.01 -3.79 11.24
C SER A 322 -0.78 -4.64 11.59
N ARG A 323 0.28 -4.57 10.76
CA ARG A 323 1.49 -5.38 10.90
C ARG A 323 2.73 -4.51 10.85
N VAL A 324 3.34 -4.33 12.02
CA VAL A 324 4.63 -3.63 12.14
C VAL A 324 5.77 -4.58 11.77
N LEU A 325 6.64 -4.13 10.89
CA LEU A 325 7.90 -4.81 10.56
C LEU A 325 8.94 -4.55 11.65
N ALA A 326 9.12 -3.28 12.02
CA ALA A 326 10.03 -2.84 13.06
C ALA A 326 9.63 -1.44 13.53
N GLY A 327 10.02 -1.07 14.74
CA GLY A 327 9.91 0.28 15.27
C GLY A 327 11.16 0.65 16.05
N PHE A 328 11.56 1.92 15.97
CA PHE A 328 12.70 2.47 16.71
C PHE A 328 12.31 3.78 17.36
N TYR A 329 12.54 3.90 18.65
CA TYR A 329 12.14 5.06 19.44
C TYR A 329 13.25 5.47 20.37
N ALA A 330 13.46 6.77 20.50
CA ALA A 330 14.34 7.38 21.49
C ALA A 330 13.53 8.31 22.39
N GLY A 331 13.77 8.28 23.67
CA GLY A 331 13.01 9.06 24.65
C GLY A 331 13.84 9.58 25.80
N ILE A 332 13.34 10.66 26.37
CA ILE A 332 13.89 11.32 27.56
C ILE A 332 12.84 11.38 28.67
N PRO A 333 13.22 11.35 29.94
CA PRO A 333 12.27 11.51 31.04
C PRO A 333 11.77 12.96 31.11
N VAL A 334 10.45 13.13 31.10
CA VAL A 334 9.80 14.44 31.24
C VAL A 334 9.22 14.65 32.63
N TYR A 335 8.97 13.56 33.38
CA TYR A 335 8.56 13.56 34.76
C TYR A 335 9.20 12.38 35.51
N ARG A 336 9.58 12.59 36.76
CA ARG A 336 10.15 11.56 37.63
C ARG A 336 9.72 11.78 39.08
N SER A 337 9.23 10.74 39.70
CA SER A 337 9.19 10.62 41.14
C SER A 337 10.10 9.47 41.58
N GLY A 338 10.97 9.71 42.55
CA GLY A 338 12.00 8.75 42.98
C GLY A 338 13.27 8.76 42.15
N ASN A 339 14.18 7.83 42.44
CA ASN A 339 15.55 7.77 41.90
C ASN A 339 15.78 6.61 40.90
N GLN A 340 14.72 6.06 40.33
CA GLN A 340 14.83 4.91 39.41
C GLN A 340 15.64 5.24 38.13
N PHE A 341 15.52 6.45 37.64
CA PHE A 341 16.26 6.93 36.49
C PHE A 341 16.95 8.25 36.80
N ALA A 342 18.10 8.51 36.21
CA ALA A 342 18.76 9.82 36.28
C ALA A 342 17.97 10.89 35.51
N LYS A 343 18.25 12.17 35.77
CA LYS A 343 17.61 13.30 35.09
C LYS A 343 17.93 13.33 33.59
N ASP A 344 19.12 12.90 33.24
CA ASP A 344 19.66 12.79 31.89
C ASP A 344 19.53 11.37 31.29
N ALA A 345 18.64 10.56 31.83
CA ALA A 345 18.42 9.23 31.32
C ALA A 345 17.90 9.27 29.87
N ILE A 346 18.38 8.35 29.06
CA ILE A 346 17.93 8.13 27.68
C ILE A 346 17.31 6.74 27.62
N ARG A 347 16.13 6.65 27.04
CA ARG A 347 15.47 5.39 26.72
C ARG A 347 15.56 5.16 25.22
N LEU A 348 16.13 4.03 24.80
CA LEU A 348 16.02 3.52 23.45
C LEU A 348 15.09 2.31 23.47
N SER A 349 14.19 2.22 22.52
CA SER A 349 13.31 1.04 22.41
C SER A 349 13.04 0.69 20.98
N GLY A 350 12.78 -0.60 20.72
CA GLY A 350 12.39 -1.11 19.44
C GLY A 350 11.07 -1.87 19.53
N THR A 351 10.33 -1.96 18.44
CA THR A 351 9.24 -2.93 18.31
C THR A 351 9.73 -4.08 17.46
N ILE A 352 9.79 -5.29 18.03
CA ILE A 352 10.21 -6.50 17.33
C ILE A 352 9.02 -7.38 16.92
N TYR A 353 7.90 -7.19 17.59
CA TYR A 353 6.67 -7.92 17.30
C TYR A 353 5.47 -7.03 17.58
N GLN A 354 4.54 -6.96 16.63
CA GLN A 354 3.21 -6.41 16.84
C GLN A 354 2.22 -7.13 15.93
N LYS A 355 1.20 -7.71 16.56
CA LYS A 355 0.08 -8.36 15.86
C LYS A 355 -1.21 -8.06 16.62
N GLY A 356 -2.13 -7.38 15.95
CA GLY A 356 -3.33 -6.89 16.60
C GLY A 356 -3.00 -5.95 17.76
N PHE A 357 -3.53 -6.26 18.93
CA PHE A 357 -3.34 -5.47 20.15
C PHE A 357 -2.05 -5.79 20.93
N LEU A 358 -1.36 -6.90 20.63
CA LEU A 358 -0.14 -7.31 21.34
C LEU A 358 1.11 -6.70 20.71
N LYS A 359 1.97 -6.08 21.53
CA LYS A 359 3.23 -5.46 21.15
C LYS A 359 4.35 -5.88 22.07
N ILE A 360 5.51 -6.28 21.52
CA ILE A 360 6.72 -6.62 22.30
C ILE A 360 7.82 -5.64 21.93
N GLN A 361 8.40 -5.01 22.96
CA GLN A 361 9.38 -3.96 22.83
C GLN A 361 10.60 -4.23 23.71
N PRO A 362 11.76 -4.59 23.15
CA PRO A 362 13.02 -4.47 23.85
C PRO A 362 13.34 -3.01 24.13
N GLU A 363 13.93 -2.77 25.27
CA GLU A 363 14.25 -1.42 25.78
C GLU A 363 15.69 -1.39 26.29
N ILE A 364 16.35 -0.27 26.10
CA ILE A 364 17.66 0.01 26.68
C ILE A 364 17.56 1.38 27.37
N TYR A 365 17.98 1.41 28.62
CA TYR A 365 18.04 2.63 29.41
C TYR A 365 19.49 2.97 29.69
N MET A 366 19.84 4.24 29.59
CA MET A 366 21.17 4.77 29.84
C MET A 366 21.06 5.99 30.75
N ASN A 367 21.86 6.08 31.79
CA ASN A 367 22.00 7.30 32.58
C ASN A 367 23.15 8.14 31.99
N GLY A 368 22.78 9.19 31.23
CA GLY A 368 23.73 9.90 30.38
C GLY A 368 24.08 9.10 29.11
N PHE A 369 24.95 9.66 28.28
CA PHE A 369 25.33 9.04 27.01
C PHE A 369 26.29 7.86 27.26
N PHE A 370 25.80 6.62 27.05
CA PHE A 370 26.50 5.34 27.28
C PHE A 370 26.99 5.07 28.72
N LYS A 371 26.45 5.76 29.73
CA LYS A 371 26.76 5.46 31.12
C LYS A 371 25.66 4.60 31.72
N GLN A 372 26.03 3.64 32.57
CA GLN A 372 25.09 2.77 33.30
C GLN A 372 23.96 2.24 32.41
N VAL A 373 24.32 1.49 31.38
CA VAL A 373 23.38 0.88 30.43
C VAL A 373 22.73 -0.34 31.06
N TYR A 374 21.41 -0.43 30.99
CA TYR A 374 20.67 -1.61 31.42
C TYR A 374 19.51 -1.93 30.49
N PRO A 375 19.29 -3.23 30.23
CA PRO A 375 18.23 -3.68 29.36
C PRO A 375 16.87 -3.67 30.07
N GLY A 376 15.84 -3.66 29.28
CA GLY A 376 14.46 -3.92 29.68
C GLY A 376 13.69 -4.57 28.53
N VAL A 377 12.56 -5.10 28.84
CA VAL A 377 11.58 -5.59 27.85
C VAL A 377 10.18 -5.19 28.30
N ARG A 378 9.35 -4.82 27.35
CA ARG A 378 7.96 -4.43 27.62
C ARG A 378 7.03 -5.22 26.74
N ILE A 379 5.94 -5.69 27.34
CA ILE A 379 4.79 -6.26 26.66
C ILE A 379 3.66 -5.24 26.80
N GLY A 380 3.14 -4.76 25.66
CA GLY A 380 2.07 -3.79 25.60
C GLY A 380 0.82 -4.38 24.95
N PHE A 381 -0.32 -3.91 25.40
CA PHE A 381 -1.64 -4.23 24.85
C PHE A 381 -2.27 -2.92 24.39
N GLY A 382 -2.44 -2.77 23.08
CA GLY A 382 -3.16 -1.64 22.47
C GLY A 382 -4.65 -1.74 22.78
N LEU A 383 -5.30 -0.60 23.00
CA LEU A 383 -6.73 -0.49 23.21
C LEU A 383 -7.43 -0.05 21.94
#